data_d7c05d3b2ac98e1ecf000005dfa9cb1d
#
_entry.id   d7c05d3b2ac98e1ecf000005dfa9cb1d
#
_cell.length_a   1.000
_cell.length_b   1.000
_cell.length_c   1.000
_cell.angle_alpha   90.00
_cell.angle_beta   90.00
_cell.angle_gamma   90.00
#
_symmetry.space_group_name_H-M   'P 1'
#
loop_
_entity.id
_entity.type
_entity.pdbx_description
1 polymer ?
#
loop_
_entity_poly.entity_id
_entity_poly.type
_entity_poly.pdbx_seq_one_letter_code
_entity_poly.pdbx_strand_id
1 'polypeptide(L)' 'MLVLSRKVGEAIIIGQDIRVTVVEIRGKQVRLGIEAPAELLVLRGEHQEPEKT' A
#
# COMPACT_ATOMS: atom_id res chain seq x y z
N MET A 1 1.98 15.55 7.57
CA MET A 1 1.89 14.30 6.78
C MET A 1 3.16 14.09 5.97
N LEU A 2 3.65 12.88 5.94
CA LEU A 2 4.79 12.54 5.10
C LEU A 2 4.31 12.19 3.70
N VAL A 3 4.88 12.82 2.70
CA VAL A 3 4.53 12.57 1.30
C VAL A 3 5.77 12.09 0.56
N LEU A 4 5.64 10.99 -0.17
CA LEU A 4 6.75 10.40 -0.90
C LEU A 4 6.37 10.18 -2.36
N SER A 5 7.36 10.28 -3.24
CA SER A 5 7.18 9.96 -4.65
C SER A 5 7.82 8.62 -4.94
N ARG A 6 7.06 7.72 -5.57
CA ARG A 6 7.55 6.39 -5.91
C ARG A 6 7.22 6.06 -7.36
N LYS A 7 8.08 5.27 -7.97
CA LYS A 7 7.86 4.76 -9.32
C LYS A 7 7.37 3.33 -9.26
N VAL A 8 6.84 2.84 -10.37
CA VAL A 8 6.41 1.45 -10.47
C VAL A 8 7.58 0.52 -10.12
N GLY A 9 7.31 -0.45 -9.28
CA GLY A 9 8.30 -1.39 -8.81
C GLY A 9 9.04 -0.96 -7.56
N GLU A 10 8.89 0.29 -7.14
CA GLU A 10 9.53 0.77 -5.92
C GLU A 10 8.64 0.57 -4.72
N ALA A 11 9.26 0.37 -3.57
CA ALA A 11 8.53 0.07 -2.35
C ALA A 11 8.86 1.07 -1.25
N ILE A 12 7.96 1.12 -0.27
CA ILE A 12 8.14 1.88 0.97
C ILE A 12 8.05 0.89 2.10
N ILE A 13 9.02 0.94 3.00
CA ILE A 13 9.04 0.07 4.17
C ILE A 13 8.57 0.89 5.37
N ILE A 14 7.59 0.37 6.08
CA ILE A 14 7.06 1.01 7.28
C ILE A 14 7.32 0.08 8.44
N GLY A 15 8.14 0.53 9.38
CA GLY A 15 8.57 -0.32 10.47
C GLY A 15 9.42 -1.46 9.95
N GLN A 16 9.19 -2.66 10.45
CA GLN A 16 9.94 -3.84 10.02
C GLN A 16 9.08 -4.84 9.25
N ASP A 17 7.77 -4.66 9.32
CA ASP A 17 6.84 -5.69 8.87
C ASP A 17 5.95 -5.29 7.71
N ILE A 18 5.90 -4.02 7.38
CA ILE A 18 4.98 -3.53 6.37
C ILE A 18 5.75 -3.03 5.15
N ARG A 19 5.35 -3.55 4.00
CA ARG A 19 5.92 -3.10 2.73
C ARG A 19 4.78 -2.67 1.81
N VAL A 20 4.89 -1.45 1.28
CA VAL A 20 3.94 -0.93 0.30
C VAL A 20 4.68 -0.77 -1.01
N THR A 21 4.20 -1.45 -2.04
CA THR A 21 4.85 -1.45 -3.35
C THR A 21 3.93 -0.85 -4.38
N VAL A 22 4.46 -0.01 -5.26
CA VAL A 22 3.70 0.52 -6.39
C VAL A 22 3.72 -0.55 -7.48
N VAL A 23 2.56 -1.17 -7.70
CA VAL A 23 2.42 -2.26 -8.66
C VAL A 23 2.19 -1.73 -10.06
N GLU A 24 1.33 -0.73 -10.19
CA GLU A 24 0.95 -0.21 -11.49
C GLU A 24 0.45 1.22 -11.35
N ILE A 25 0.72 2.03 -12.36
CA ILE A 25 0.18 3.38 -12.45
C ILE A 25 -0.53 3.49 -13.79
N ARG A 26 -1.81 3.84 -13.77
CA ARG A 26 -2.61 4.04 -14.97
C ARG A 26 -3.35 5.36 -14.86
N GLY A 27 -2.91 6.36 -15.61
CA GLY A 27 -3.56 7.65 -15.60
C GLY A 27 -3.71 8.19 -14.19
N LYS A 28 -4.94 8.28 -13.71
CA LYS A 28 -5.22 8.78 -12.36
C LYS A 28 -5.33 7.68 -11.32
N GLN A 29 -5.15 6.44 -11.72
CA GLN A 29 -5.25 5.31 -10.81
C GLN A 29 -3.89 4.74 -10.50
N VAL A 30 -3.69 4.39 -9.23
CA VAL A 30 -2.46 3.78 -8.77
C VAL A 30 -2.83 2.49 -8.04
N ARG A 31 -2.17 1.41 -8.41
CA ARG A 31 -2.33 0.14 -7.72
C ARG A 31 -1.18 -0.06 -6.75
N LEU A 32 -1.52 -0.36 -5.51
CA LEU A 32 -0.54 -0.60 -4.47
C LEU A 32 -0.66 -2.03 -3.98
N GLY A 33 0.50 -2.68 -3.81
CA GLY A 33 0.56 -3.96 -3.13
C GLY A 33 1.02 -3.73 -1.71
N ILE A 34 0.33 -4.31 -0.75
CA ILE A 34 0.65 -4.13 0.65
C ILE A 34 0.93 -5.47 1.29
N GLU A 35 2.11 -5.61 1.87
CA GLU A 35 2.48 -6.78 2.64
C GLU A 35 2.51 -6.39 4.11
N ALA A 36 1.76 -7.11 4.93
CA ALA A 36 1.68 -6.83 6.35
C ALA A 36 1.43 -8.14 7.11
N PRO A 37 1.74 -8.17 8.42
CA PRO A 37 1.43 -9.35 9.23
C PRO A 37 -0.07 -9.63 9.23
N ALA A 38 -0.43 -10.91 9.38
CA ALA A 38 -1.83 -11.33 9.35
C ALA A 38 -2.67 -10.67 10.43
N GLU A 39 -2.05 -10.26 11.52
CA GLU A 39 -2.74 -9.64 12.65
C GLU A 39 -3.06 -8.16 12.43
N LEU A 40 -2.55 -7.57 11.36
CA LEU A 40 -2.86 -6.18 11.04
C LEU A 40 -4.01 -6.11 10.05
N LEU A 41 -4.94 -5.19 10.31
CA LEU A 41 -6.02 -4.92 9.39
C LEU A 41 -5.56 -3.89 8.37
N VAL A 42 -5.76 -4.18 7.09
CA VAL A 42 -5.44 -3.25 6.02
C VAL A 42 -6.77 -2.73 5.48
N LEU A 43 -7.01 -1.44 5.67
CA LEU A 43 -8.25 -0.80 5.28
C LEU A 43 -8.00 0.27 4.23
N ARG A 44 -8.93 0.40 3.29
CA ARG A 44 -8.92 1.53 2.37
C ARG A 44 -9.47 2.75 3.09
N GLY A 45 -9.02 3.94 2.68
CA GLY A 45 -9.45 5.15 3.33
C GLY A 45 -10.95 5.40 3.26
N GLU A 46 -11.60 4.93 2.19
CA GLU A 46 -13.04 5.12 2.00
C GLU A 46 -13.88 3.96 2.54
N HIS A 47 -13.24 2.91 3.08
CA HIS A 47 -13.94 1.73 3.61
C HIS A 47 -13.48 1.45 5.02
N GLN A 48 -14.34 0.78 5.78
CA GLN A 48 -14.00 0.34 7.13
C GLN A 48 -13.92 -1.19 7.23
N GLU A 49 -13.84 -1.87 6.09
CA GLU A 49 -13.70 -3.31 6.05
C GLU A 49 -12.34 -3.66 5.48
N PRO A 50 -11.69 -4.74 5.98
CA PRO A 50 -10.39 -5.15 5.46
C PRO A 50 -10.47 -5.51 3.98
N GLU A 51 -9.44 -5.15 3.23
CA GLU A 51 -9.33 -5.57 1.84
C GLU A 51 -8.91 -7.02 1.80
N LYS A 52 -9.49 -7.77 0.88
CA LYS A 52 -9.07 -9.13 0.63
C LYS A 52 -7.92 -9.13 -0.35
N THR A 53 -6.90 -9.85 -0.05
CA THR A 53 -5.73 -9.96 -0.90
C THR A 53 -5.79 -11.21 -1.77
#